data_7d015b022c8a9b7393af4e857dc05f67
#
_entry.id   7d015b022c8a9b7393af4e857dc05f67
#
_cell.length_a   1.000
_cell.length_b   1.000
_cell.length_c   1.000
_cell.angle_alpha   90.00
_cell.angle_beta   90.00
_cell.angle_gamma   90.00
#
_symmetry.space_group_name_H-M   'P 1'
#
loop_
_entity.id
_entity.type
_entity.pdbx_description
1 polymer ?
#
loop_
_entity_poly.entity_id
_entity_poly.type
_entity_poly.pdbx_seq_one_letter_code
_entity_poly.pdbx_strand_id
1 'polypeptide(L)'
;MKKQVLTLLMASLLTGTAFAAPGTVTEKTQVLESTVYGAPQDGAVVDRINQLDETVYGNGFSGNTATLSKRVDSLYDSVEGSGTNISLREEMDALEYTYQNSINDGSLVERVEKMERSVNGRISTGSLQKRIISLKTKVYGSNVTLTNQVGTLSSDHVFKVTLNDAVSTKTSHEGDTIKFTVAENVMDGNVLLVPAGTVGSATITSLKKARSFGRNGALDITFESVPAIDGTEFTAVQGNEAKEK
;
A
#
# COMPACT_ATOMS: atom_id res chain seq x y z
N MET A 1 7.73 -2.65 -24.38
CA MET A 1 7.88 -3.81 -23.48
C MET A 1 6.86 -3.66 -22.37
N LYS A 2 5.97 -4.64 -22.19
CA LYS A 2 5.00 -4.61 -21.07
C LYS A 2 5.74 -5.00 -19.81
N LYS A 3 5.86 -4.10 -18.82
CA LYS A 3 6.34 -4.45 -17.48
C LYS A 3 5.13 -4.92 -16.67
N GLN A 4 5.21 -6.11 -16.13
CA GLN A 4 4.19 -6.66 -15.23
C GLN A 4 4.45 -6.11 -13.83
N VAL A 5 3.42 -5.62 -13.19
CA VAL A 5 3.42 -5.15 -11.80
C VAL A 5 2.56 -6.09 -11.00
N LEU A 6 3.17 -6.73 -10.05
CA LEU A 6 2.47 -7.55 -9.07
C LEU A 6 1.95 -6.62 -7.97
N THR A 7 0.65 -6.44 -7.91
CA THR A 7 0.05 -5.75 -6.78
C THR A 7 0.18 -6.64 -5.55
N LEU A 8 1.10 -6.30 -4.69
CA LEU A 8 1.32 -6.87 -3.38
C LEU A 8 1.75 -8.35 -3.34
N LEU A 9 2.99 -8.60 -3.69
CA LEU A 9 3.75 -9.66 -3.04
C LEU A 9 4.99 -8.99 -2.41
N MET A 10 4.79 -8.27 -1.34
CA MET A 10 5.85 -8.13 -0.36
C MET A 10 6.06 -9.51 0.23
N ALA A 11 6.84 -10.34 -0.47
CA ALA A 11 7.48 -11.46 0.15
C ALA A 11 8.33 -10.88 1.27
N SER A 12 7.80 -10.89 2.49
CA SER A 12 8.63 -10.79 3.66
C SER A 12 9.68 -11.88 3.50
N LEU A 13 10.90 -11.48 3.16
CA LEU A 13 12.10 -12.31 3.29
C LEU A 13 12.34 -12.54 4.78
N LEU A 14 11.37 -13.17 5.42
CA LEU A 14 11.59 -13.97 6.60
C LEU A 14 12.26 -15.23 6.09
N THR A 15 13.59 -15.29 6.21
CA THR A 15 14.32 -16.56 6.30
C THR A 15 13.83 -17.29 7.54
N GLY A 16 12.57 -17.69 7.53
CA GLY A 16 11.90 -18.50 8.52
C GLY A 16 11.78 -19.92 7.96
N THR A 17 12.20 -20.90 8.74
CA THR A 17 11.82 -22.30 8.57
C THR A 17 10.37 -22.35 8.08
N ALA A 18 10.11 -23.04 6.97
CA ALA A 18 8.79 -23.26 6.46
C ALA A 18 7.98 -24.03 7.52
N PHE A 19 7.29 -23.31 8.40
CA PHE A 19 6.27 -23.92 9.25
C PHE A 19 5.14 -24.37 8.32
N ALA A 20 4.76 -25.65 8.45
CA ALA A 20 3.56 -26.13 7.79
C ALA A 20 2.38 -25.23 8.20
N ALA A 21 1.51 -24.90 7.26
CA ALA A 21 0.32 -24.09 7.56
C ALA A 21 -0.47 -24.77 8.70
N PRO A 22 -0.99 -24.00 9.68
CA PRO A 22 -1.69 -24.55 10.83
C PRO A 22 -2.90 -25.35 10.36
N GLY A 23 -2.98 -26.62 10.79
CA GLY A 23 -4.01 -27.55 10.34
C GLY A 23 -5.20 -27.64 11.28
N THR A 24 -5.01 -27.35 12.57
CA THR A 24 -6.04 -27.50 13.61
C THR A 24 -6.69 -26.17 13.98
N VAL A 25 -7.93 -26.22 14.50
CA VAL A 25 -8.63 -25.04 15.04
C VAL A 25 -7.78 -24.32 16.09
N THR A 26 -7.13 -25.07 16.98
CA THR A 26 -6.30 -24.47 18.05
C THR A 26 -5.07 -23.77 17.49
N GLU A 27 -4.37 -24.39 16.57
CA GLU A 27 -3.18 -23.78 15.93
C GLU A 27 -3.55 -22.50 15.16
N LYS A 28 -4.61 -22.55 14.36
CA LYS A 28 -5.12 -21.36 13.64
C LYS A 28 -5.51 -20.25 14.61
N THR A 29 -6.19 -20.59 15.72
CA THR A 29 -6.56 -19.61 16.75
C THR A 29 -5.32 -18.95 17.37
N GLN A 30 -4.28 -19.71 17.68
CA GLN A 30 -3.03 -19.18 18.23
C GLN A 30 -2.30 -18.25 17.25
N VAL A 31 -2.25 -18.62 15.97
CA VAL A 31 -1.68 -17.76 14.93
C VAL A 31 -2.47 -16.47 14.81
N LEU A 32 -3.80 -16.55 14.73
CA LEU A 32 -4.68 -15.38 14.67
C LEU A 32 -4.48 -14.43 15.84
N GLU A 33 -4.41 -14.96 17.06
CA GLU A 33 -4.20 -14.15 18.26
C GLU A 33 -2.81 -13.49 18.27
N SER A 34 -1.79 -14.23 17.84
CA SER A 34 -0.45 -13.67 17.71
C SER A 34 -0.42 -12.52 16.70
N THR A 35 -1.10 -12.66 15.58
CA THR A 35 -1.20 -11.59 14.56
C THR A 35 -2.08 -10.43 15.04
N VAL A 36 -3.25 -10.71 15.58
CA VAL A 36 -4.22 -9.67 15.97
C VAL A 36 -3.82 -8.95 17.25
N TYR A 37 -3.37 -9.68 18.28
CA TYR A 37 -3.09 -9.15 19.63
C TYR A 37 -1.61 -9.14 20.01
N GLY A 38 -0.75 -9.78 19.22
CA GLY A 38 0.68 -9.91 19.51
C GLY A 38 1.08 -11.13 20.33
N ALA A 39 0.11 -11.86 20.91
CA ALA A 39 0.37 -13.08 21.67
C ALA A 39 -0.90 -13.95 21.76
N PRO A 40 -0.74 -15.29 21.91
CA PRO A 40 -1.85 -16.18 22.22
C PRO A 40 -2.55 -15.75 23.51
N GLN A 41 -3.87 -15.95 23.54
CA GLN A 41 -4.71 -15.63 24.68
C GLN A 41 -5.04 -16.86 25.52
N ASP A 42 -5.34 -16.64 26.81
CA ASP A 42 -5.80 -17.68 27.72
C ASP A 42 -7.31 -17.93 27.63
N GLY A 43 -7.77 -19.10 28.08
CA GLY A 43 -9.19 -19.41 28.18
C GLY A 43 -9.69 -20.49 27.21
N ALA A 44 -10.99 -20.70 27.20
CA ALA A 44 -11.61 -21.70 26.34
C ALA A 44 -11.52 -21.27 24.86
N VAL A 45 -11.21 -22.21 23.97
CA VAL A 45 -11.03 -21.93 22.52
C VAL A 45 -12.26 -21.24 21.92
N VAL A 46 -13.47 -21.59 22.37
CA VAL A 46 -14.72 -20.95 21.89
C VAL A 46 -14.77 -19.47 22.23
N ASP A 47 -14.38 -19.11 23.45
CA ASP A 47 -14.41 -17.72 23.91
C ASP A 47 -13.34 -16.89 23.19
N ARG A 48 -12.18 -17.46 22.98
CA ARG A 48 -11.07 -16.86 22.21
C ARG A 48 -11.48 -16.58 20.76
N ILE A 49 -12.18 -17.53 20.12
CA ILE A 49 -12.71 -17.36 18.76
C ILE A 49 -13.83 -16.29 18.74
N ASN A 50 -14.70 -16.24 19.75
CA ASN A 50 -15.72 -15.20 19.85
C ASN A 50 -15.08 -13.81 19.96
N GLN A 51 -14.01 -13.68 20.74
CA GLN A 51 -13.27 -12.43 20.89
C GLN A 51 -12.57 -12.01 19.59
N LEU A 52 -11.99 -12.96 18.85
CA LEU A 52 -11.42 -12.71 17.54
C LEU A 52 -12.48 -12.24 16.54
N ASP A 53 -13.63 -12.90 16.46
CA ASP A 53 -14.76 -12.49 15.60
C ASP A 53 -15.20 -11.06 15.92
N GLU A 54 -15.35 -10.74 17.20
CA GLU A 54 -15.74 -9.39 17.64
C GLU A 54 -14.67 -8.36 17.25
N THR A 55 -13.40 -8.67 17.47
CA THR A 55 -12.30 -7.74 17.14
C THR A 55 -12.15 -7.54 15.65
N VAL A 56 -12.23 -8.61 14.86
CA VAL A 56 -12.00 -8.57 13.41
C VAL A 56 -13.22 -8.03 12.67
N TYR A 57 -14.44 -8.51 12.97
CA TYR A 57 -15.66 -8.19 12.23
C TYR A 57 -16.64 -7.28 13.00
N GLY A 58 -16.60 -7.31 14.34
CA GLY A 58 -17.55 -6.60 15.21
C GLY A 58 -18.84 -7.37 15.45
N ASN A 59 -19.78 -6.75 16.18
CA ASN A 59 -21.03 -7.36 16.67
C ASN A 59 -21.95 -8.00 15.60
N GLY A 60 -21.68 -7.77 14.31
CA GLY A 60 -22.43 -8.39 13.22
C GLY A 60 -22.19 -9.90 13.02
N PHE A 61 -21.17 -10.48 13.70
CA PHE A 61 -20.81 -11.88 13.57
C PHE A 61 -21.41 -12.78 14.66
N SER A 62 -21.96 -12.19 15.72
CA SER A 62 -22.47 -12.90 16.91
C SER A 62 -23.72 -13.77 16.67
N GLY A 63 -24.24 -13.82 15.46
CA GLY A 63 -25.36 -14.68 15.05
C GLY A 63 -24.96 -15.82 14.10
N ASN A 64 -23.67 -16.06 13.90
CA ASN A 64 -23.20 -17.04 12.93
C ASN A 64 -23.43 -18.47 13.44
N THR A 65 -24.31 -19.22 12.76
CA THR A 65 -24.58 -20.64 13.01
C THR A 65 -23.54 -21.60 12.44
N ALA A 66 -22.46 -21.08 11.85
CA ALA A 66 -21.38 -21.88 11.31
C ALA A 66 -20.63 -22.64 12.41
N THR A 67 -20.11 -23.80 12.04
CA THR A 67 -19.27 -24.60 12.96
C THR A 67 -18.01 -23.81 13.36
N LEU A 68 -17.48 -24.12 14.52
CA LEU A 68 -16.27 -23.49 15.04
C LEU A 68 -15.09 -23.54 14.05
N SER A 69 -14.90 -24.68 13.38
CA SER A 69 -13.88 -24.83 12.34
C SER A 69 -14.08 -23.85 11.19
N LYS A 70 -15.30 -23.72 10.65
CA LYS A 70 -15.59 -22.78 9.56
C LYS A 70 -15.38 -21.32 9.98
N ARG A 71 -15.69 -20.96 11.23
CA ARG A 71 -15.46 -19.62 11.74
C ARG A 71 -13.96 -19.29 11.79
N VAL A 72 -13.17 -20.24 12.33
CA VAL A 72 -11.70 -20.09 12.38
C VAL A 72 -11.08 -20.05 10.98
N ASP A 73 -11.55 -20.89 10.06
CA ASP A 73 -11.09 -20.86 8.67
C ASP A 73 -11.38 -19.50 8.02
N SER A 74 -12.60 -18.96 8.20
CA SER A 74 -12.95 -17.64 7.68
C SER A 74 -12.13 -16.50 8.31
N LEU A 75 -11.88 -16.56 9.62
CA LEU A 75 -11.00 -15.61 10.31
C LEU A 75 -9.57 -15.69 9.77
N TYR A 76 -9.05 -16.91 9.61
CA TYR A 76 -7.70 -17.14 9.12
C TYR A 76 -7.54 -16.59 7.69
N ASP A 77 -8.47 -16.90 6.80
CA ASP A 77 -8.47 -16.38 5.43
C ASP A 77 -8.56 -14.84 5.39
N SER A 78 -9.35 -14.25 6.29
CA SER A 78 -9.49 -12.78 6.34
C SER A 78 -8.26 -12.07 6.91
N VAL A 79 -7.60 -12.65 7.91
CA VAL A 79 -6.48 -12.01 8.63
C VAL A 79 -5.13 -12.33 7.97
N GLU A 80 -4.89 -13.62 7.64
CA GLU A 80 -3.62 -14.12 7.10
C GLU A 80 -3.63 -14.29 5.57
N GLY A 81 -4.82 -14.48 4.98
CA GLY A 81 -4.98 -14.74 3.56
C GLY A 81 -4.94 -16.23 3.20
N SER A 82 -5.62 -16.55 2.11
CA SER A 82 -5.62 -17.89 1.49
C SER A 82 -5.09 -17.88 0.04
N GLY A 83 -4.48 -16.76 -0.36
CA GLY A 83 -3.83 -16.61 -1.66
C GLY A 83 -4.71 -16.05 -2.79
N THR A 84 -6.05 -16.01 -2.65
CA THR A 84 -6.95 -15.44 -3.67
C THR A 84 -7.40 -14.02 -3.36
N ASN A 85 -7.62 -13.73 -2.09
CA ASN A 85 -8.03 -12.41 -1.62
C ASN A 85 -6.92 -11.80 -0.76
N ILE A 86 -6.79 -10.51 -0.84
CA ILE A 86 -5.88 -9.77 0.04
C ILE A 86 -6.37 -9.87 1.48
N SER A 87 -5.48 -10.16 2.42
CA SER A 87 -5.76 -10.24 3.84
C SER A 87 -5.72 -8.88 4.53
N LEU A 88 -6.29 -8.77 5.73
CA LEU A 88 -6.22 -7.55 6.53
C LEU A 88 -4.77 -7.18 6.88
N ARG A 89 -3.91 -8.19 7.07
CA ARG A 89 -2.48 -7.99 7.31
C ARG A 89 -1.81 -7.38 6.09
N GLU A 90 -2.03 -7.94 4.90
CA GLU A 90 -1.48 -7.41 3.64
C GLU A 90 -2.05 -6.02 3.30
N GLU A 91 -3.33 -5.77 3.57
CA GLU A 91 -3.91 -4.43 3.42
C GLU A 91 -3.22 -3.41 4.33
N MET A 92 -2.90 -3.82 5.58
CA MET A 92 -2.20 -2.96 6.53
C MET A 92 -0.74 -2.73 6.11
N ASP A 93 -0.05 -3.77 5.61
CA ASP A 93 1.31 -3.66 5.06
C ASP A 93 1.36 -2.64 3.92
N ALA A 94 0.40 -2.71 2.99
CA ALA A 94 0.29 -1.77 1.88
C ALA A 94 0.04 -0.32 2.35
N LEU A 95 -0.86 -0.13 3.32
CA LEU A 95 -1.16 1.17 3.90
C LEU A 95 0.07 1.80 4.54
N GLU A 96 0.79 1.04 5.34
CA GLU A 96 2.00 1.52 6.02
C GLU A 96 3.10 1.84 5.02
N TYR A 97 3.34 0.95 4.06
CA TYR A 97 4.34 1.20 3.03
C TYR A 97 4.03 2.45 2.21
N THR A 98 2.78 2.63 1.80
CA THR A 98 2.36 3.83 1.04
C THR A 98 2.50 5.11 1.86
N TYR A 99 2.12 5.08 3.14
CA TYR A 99 2.04 6.28 3.96
C TYR A 99 3.40 6.69 4.56
N GLN A 100 4.23 5.74 4.94
CA GLN A 100 5.48 5.98 5.67
C GLN A 100 6.72 5.29 5.07
N ASN A 101 6.57 4.61 3.93
CA ASN A 101 7.63 3.86 3.22
C ASN A 101 8.32 2.79 4.10
N SER A 102 7.59 2.22 5.03
CA SER A 102 8.07 1.13 5.90
C SER A 102 6.89 0.38 6.49
N ILE A 103 7.08 -0.91 6.78
CA ILE A 103 6.10 -1.75 7.47
C ILE A 103 6.51 -1.80 8.94
N ASN A 104 5.53 -1.62 9.85
CA ASN A 104 5.79 -1.69 11.29
C ASN A 104 5.69 -3.13 11.78
N ASP A 105 6.51 -3.43 12.80
CA ASP A 105 6.33 -4.61 13.62
C ASP A 105 5.19 -4.43 14.63
N GLY A 106 4.72 -5.54 15.19
CA GLY A 106 3.69 -5.57 16.23
C GLY A 106 2.37 -6.18 15.77
N SER A 107 1.42 -6.20 16.69
CA SER A 107 0.08 -6.73 16.44
C SER A 107 -0.71 -5.88 15.46
N LEU A 108 -1.68 -6.49 14.78
CA LEU A 108 -2.54 -5.78 13.83
C LEU A 108 -3.32 -4.65 14.50
N VAL A 109 -3.76 -4.86 15.77
CA VAL A 109 -4.43 -3.82 16.57
C VAL A 109 -3.51 -2.63 16.79
N GLU A 110 -2.28 -2.84 17.26
CA GLU A 110 -1.32 -1.76 17.51
C GLU A 110 -0.95 -1.01 16.23
N ARG A 111 -0.74 -1.73 15.15
CA ARG A 111 -0.41 -1.16 13.84
C ARG A 111 -1.54 -0.27 13.31
N VAL A 112 -2.79 -0.76 13.37
CA VAL A 112 -3.97 0.02 12.99
C VAL A 112 -4.10 1.27 13.86
N GLU A 113 -3.93 1.16 15.18
CA GLU A 113 -3.98 2.31 16.09
C GLU A 113 -2.89 3.35 15.78
N LYS A 114 -1.66 2.89 15.52
CA LYS A 114 -0.55 3.77 15.16
C LYS A 114 -0.84 4.51 13.85
N MET A 115 -1.35 3.79 12.84
CA MET A 115 -1.71 4.37 11.56
C MET A 115 -2.86 5.39 11.70
N GLU A 116 -3.88 5.09 12.49
CA GLU A 116 -4.99 6.01 12.76
C GLU A 116 -4.53 7.30 13.46
N ARG A 117 -3.62 7.20 14.44
CA ARG A 117 -3.02 8.40 15.05
C ARG A 117 -2.32 9.27 14.01
N SER A 118 -1.59 8.64 13.10
CA SER A 118 -0.85 9.35 12.04
C SER A 118 -1.77 9.98 10.99
N VAL A 119 -2.78 9.25 10.52
CA VAL A 119 -3.69 9.69 9.44
C VAL A 119 -4.83 10.55 9.97
N ASN A 120 -5.39 10.21 11.15
CA ASN A 120 -6.60 10.81 11.71
C ASN A 120 -6.36 11.71 12.93
N GLY A 121 -5.16 11.67 13.51
CA GLY A 121 -4.85 12.32 14.78
C GLY A 121 -5.48 11.65 16.02
N ARG A 122 -6.24 10.58 15.85
CA ARG A 122 -6.93 9.85 16.93
C ARG A 122 -7.20 8.41 16.55
N ILE A 123 -7.37 7.55 17.57
CA ILE A 123 -7.80 6.16 17.40
C ILE A 123 -9.32 6.14 17.17
N SER A 124 -9.76 5.29 16.23
CA SER A 124 -11.17 5.04 15.97
C SER A 124 -11.68 3.83 16.77
N THR A 125 -12.98 3.75 16.94
CA THR A 125 -13.66 2.60 17.55
C THR A 125 -14.23 1.67 16.45
N GLY A 126 -14.47 0.41 16.80
CA GLY A 126 -15.07 -0.59 15.91
C GLY A 126 -14.10 -1.68 15.51
N SER A 127 -14.56 -2.58 14.63
CA SER A 127 -13.80 -3.74 14.19
C SER A 127 -12.59 -3.37 13.34
N LEU A 128 -11.57 -4.23 13.34
CA LEU A 128 -10.36 -4.04 12.52
C LEU A 128 -10.71 -3.87 11.04
N GLN A 129 -11.62 -4.69 10.51
CA GLN A 129 -12.06 -4.59 9.13
C GLN A 129 -12.60 -3.19 8.78
N LYS A 130 -13.50 -2.63 9.61
CA LYS A 130 -14.06 -1.28 9.38
C LYS A 130 -12.99 -0.20 9.50
N ARG A 131 -12.09 -0.33 10.46
CA ARG A 131 -11.00 0.63 10.69
C ARG A 131 -10.01 0.64 9.53
N ILE A 132 -9.61 -0.53 9.04
CA ILE A 132 -8.72 -0.67 7.86
C ILE A 132 -9.40 -0.14 6.60
N ILE A 133 -10.70 -0.45 6.36
CA ILE A 133 -11.46 0.13 5.23
C ILE A 133 -11.47 1.66 5.31
N SER A 134 -11.66 2.24 6.50
CA SER A 134 -11.62 3.70 6.69
C SER A 134 -10.24 4.28 6.38
N LEU A 135 -9.17 3.63 6.81
CA LEU A 135 -7.80 4.02 6.48
C LEU A 135 -7.53 3.95 4.97
N LYS A 136 -7.92 2.84 4.32
CA LYS A 136 -7.80 2.69 2.86
C LYS A 136 -8.51 3.81 2.11
N THR A 137 -9.74 4.12 2.52
CA THR A 137 -10.52 5.20 1.90
C THR A 137 -9.81 6.55 2.02
N LYS A 138 -9.12 6.81 3.12
CA LYS A 138 -8.38 8.07 3.32
C LYS A 138 -7.06 8.12 2.57
N VAL A 139 -6.34 7.01 2.50
CA VAL A 139 -5.02 6.95 1.87
C VAL A 139 -5.15 6.84 0.35
N TYR A 140 -6.04 5.99 -0.14
CA TYR A 140 -6.17 5.67 -1.58
C TYR A 140 -7.39 6.28 -2.25
N GLY A 141 -8.38 6.76 -1.48
CA GLY A 141 -9.68 7.19 -1.99
C GLY A 141 -10.74 6.08 -1.96
N SER A 142 -12.01 6.47 -2.17
CA SER A 142 -13.18 5.57 -1.99
C SER A 142 -13.32 4.49 -3.07
N ASN A 143 -12.67 4.65 -4.23
CA ASN A 143 -12.87 3.78 -5.39
C ASN A 143 -11.72 2.79 -5.62
N VAL A 144 -10.83 2.63 -4.65
CA VAL A 144 -9.68 1.73 -4.76
C VAL A 144 -9.92 0.45 -3.98
N THR A 145 -9.81 -0.68 -4.67
CA THR A 145 -9.78 -2.02 -4.08
C THR A 145 -8.37 -2.56 -4.22
N LEU A 146 -7.73 -2.92 -3.11
CA LEU A 146 -6.47 -3.64 -3.13
C LEU A 146 -6.75 -5.10 -3.50
N THR A 147 -5.88 -5.70 -4.27
CA THR A 147 -6.05 -7.07 -4.79
C THR A 147 -4.69 -7.74 -5.00
N ASN A 148 -4.65 -9.05 -4.92
CA ASN A 148 -3.47 -9.86 -5.27
C ASN A 148 -3.33 -10.10 -6.80
N GLN A 149 -4.09 -9.38 -7.63
CA GLN A 149 -3.99 -9.48 -9.07
C GLN A 149 -2.77 -8.73 -9.61
N VAL A 150 -2.17 -9.28 -10.65
CA VAL A 150 -1.08 -8.63 -11.39
C VAL A 150 -1.67 -7.62 -12.37
N GLY A 151 -1.33 -6.36 -12.21
CA GLY A 151 -1.62 -5.33 -13.19
C GLY A 151 -0.44 -5.08 -14.14
N THR A 152 -0.70 -4.44 -15.27
CA THR A 152 0.33 -4.09 -16.25
C THR A 152 0.17 -2.64 -16.68
N LEU A 153 1.29 -1.88 -16.69
CA LEU A 153 1.32 -0.58 -17.35
C LEU A 153 1.70 -0.75 -18.82
N SER A 154 0.87 -0.20 -19.71
CA SER A 154 1.25 -0.06 -21.10
C SER A 154 2.32 1.04 -21.24
N SER A 155 3.17 0.95 -22.25
CA SER A 155 4.25 1.92 -22.49
C SER A 155 3.76 3.33 -22.85
N ASP A 156 2.48 3.48 -23.18
CA ASP A 156 1.79 4.69 -23.56
C ASP A 156 0.86 5.23 -22.44
N HIS A 157 0.90 4.61 -21.26
CA HIS A 157 0.12 5.08 -20.11
C HIS A 157 0.66 6.43 -19.62
N VAL A 158 -0.21 7.44 -19.57
CA VAL A 158 0.12 8.79 -19.13
C VAL A 158 -0.46 9.06 -17.75
N PHE A 159 0.34 9.60 -16.86
CA PHE A 159 -0.09 10.04 -15.54
C PHE A 159 0.52 11.39 -15.18
N LYS A 160 -0.12 12.12 -14.27
CA LYS A 160 0.31 13.45 -13.85
C LYS A 160 1.21 13.39 -12.65
N VAL A 161 2.23 14.25 -12.66
CA VAL A 161 3.14 14.46 -11.53
C VAL A 161 3.24 15.92 -11.17
N THR A 162 3.55 16.21 -9.91
CA THR A 162 3.87 17.55 -9.41
C THR A 162 5.32 17.55 -8.96
N LEU A 163 6.13 18.47 -9.46
CA LEU A 163 7.49 18.64 -8.98
C LEU A 163 7.47 19.19 -7.55
N ASN A 164 8.23 18.57 -6.65
CA ASN A 164 8.30 18.99 -5.26
C ASN A 164 9.29 20.13 -5.08
N ASP A 165 10.28 20.21 -5.97
CA ASP A 165 11.33 21.23 -5.94
C ASP A 165 11.07 22.30 -7.01
N ALA A 166 11.37 23.55 -6.67
CA ALA A 166 11.32 24.64 -7.64
C ALA A 166 12.49 24.51 -8.63
N VAL A 167 12.18 24.28 -9.88
CA VAL A 167 13.17 24.13 -10.96
C VAL A 167 13.24 25.40 -11.78
N SER A 168 14.44 25.94 -11.96
CA SER A 168 14.65 27.20 -12.69
C SER A 168 15.97 27.18 -13.46
N THR A 169 15.95 27.66 -14.68
CA THR A 169 17.17 27.81 -15.50
C THR A 169 18.22 28.79 -14.90
N LYS A 170 17.87 29.53 -13.82
CA LYS A 170 18.79 30.44 -13.11
C LYS A 170 19.53 29.72 -11.96
N THR A 171 18.85 28.85 -11.24
CA THR A 171 19.32 28.24 -9.97
C THR A 171 19.63 26.78 -10.06
N SER A 172 19.04 26.06 -11.02
CA SER A 172 19.27 24.64 -11.21
C SER A 172 20.46 24.37 -12.12
N HIS A 173 21.02 23.15 -12.04
CA HIS A 173 22.17 22.70 -12.81
C HIS A 173 21.86 21.37 -13.49
N GLU A 174 22.56 21.08 -14.57
CA GLU A 174 22.54 19.74 -15.16
C GLU A 174 23.14 18.74 -14.16
N GLY A 175 22.47 17.59 -14.00
CA GLY A 175 22.80 16.58 -13.00
C GLY A 175 22.07 16.74 -11.66
N ASP A 176 21.33 17.84 -11.43
CA ASP A 176 20.53 17.99 -10.22
C ASP A 176 19.43 16.93 -10.19
N THR A 177 19.33 16.22 -9.06
CA THR A 177 18.22 15.31 -8.78
C THR A 177 17.07 16.11 -8.18
N ILE A 178 15.89 15.97 -8.75
CA ILE A 178 14.64 16.55 -8.29
C ILE A 178 13.64 15.47 -7.91
N LYS A 179 12.79 15.77 -6.94
CA LYS A 179 11.70 14.88 -6.55
C LYS A 179 10.39 15.34 -7.15
N PHE A 180 9.52 14.41 -7.43
CA PHE A 180 8.15 14.67 -7.85
C PHE A 180 7.18 13.79 -7.10
N THR A 181 5.92 14.20 -7.05
CA THR A 181 4.83 13.44 -6.43
C THR A 181 3.81 13.08 -7.50
N VAL A 182 3.39 11.82 -7.52
CA VAL A 182 2.29 11.33 -8.38
C VAL A 182 0.99 11.99 -7.94
N ALA A 183 0.32 12.69 -8.85
CA ALA A 183 -0.83 13.54 -8.53
C ALA A 183 -2.15 12.76 -8.39
N GLU A 184 -2.26 11.59 -9.01
CA GLU A 184 -3.47 10.76 -9.04
C GLU A 184 -3.08 9.27 -9.03
N ASN A 185 -4.00 8.41 -8.56
CA ASN A 185 -3.76 6.96 -8.58
C ASN A 185 -3.54 6.46 -10.01
N VAL A 186 -2.48 5.69 -10.22
CA VAL A 186 -2.22 5.00 -11.49
C VAL A 186 -2.82 3.61 -11.41
N MET A 187 -3.76 3.33 -12.29
CA MET A 187 -4.59 2.12 -12.25
C MET A 187 -4.44 1.30 -13.54
N ASP A 188 -4.56 -0.02 -13.43
CA ASP A 188 -4.86 -0.92 -14.56
C ASP A 188 -6.24 -1.56 -14.30
N GLY A 189 -7.28 -1.02 -14.95
CA GLY A 189 -8.66 -1.35 -14.59
C GLY A 189 -8.96 -0.98 -13.12
N ASN A 190 -9.20 -2.00 -12.30
CA ASN A 190 -9.45 -1.84 -10.86
C ASN A 190 -8.20 -2.09 -9.99
N VAL A 191 -7.06 -2.43 -10.60
CA VAL A 191 -5.81 -2.72 -9.88
C VAL A 191 -5.04 -1.44 -9.66
N LEU A 192 -4.78 -1.08 -8.40
CA LEU A 192 -3.94 0.06 -8.05
C LEU A 192 -2.47 -0.31 -8.25
N LEU A 193 -1.78 0.42 -9.11
CA LEU A 193 -0.35 0.20 -9.42
C LEU A 193 0.55 1.19 -8.69
N VAL A 194 0.22 2.49 -8.77
CA VAL A 194 0.97 3.54 -8.07
C VAL A 194 -0.04 4.44 -7.34
N PRO A 195 0.02 4.51 -6.02
CA PRO A 195 -0.84 5.41 -5.25
C PRO A 195 -0.55 6.89 -5.54
N ALA A 196 -1.58 7.73 -5.52
CA ALA A 196 -1.40 9.18 -5.45
C ALA A 196 -0.57 9.54 -4.21
N GLY A 197 0.29 10.55 -4.34
CA GLY A 197 1.21 10.92 -3.26
C GLY A 197 2.55 10.17 -3.26
N THR A 198 2.70 9.12 -4.08
CA THR A 198 3.98 8.42 -4.25
C THR A 198 5.05 9.38 -4.77
N VAL A 199 6.22 9.36 -4.13
CA VAL A 199 7.36 10.21 -4.50
C VAL A 199 8.32 9.43 -5.39
N GLY A 200 8.60 10.01 -6.56
CA GLY A 200 9.61 9.52 -7.50
C GLY A 200 10.78 10.49 -7.63
N SER A 201 11.80 10.08 -8.40
CA SER A 201 12.99 10.87 -8.70
C SER A 201 13.16 11.15 -10.19
N ALA A 202 13.75 12.29 -10.51
CA ALA A 202 14.10 12.69 -11.85
C ALA A 202 15.41 13.49 -11.84
N THR A 203 16.12 13.51 -12.96
CA THR A 203 17.38 14.25 -13.13
C THR A 203 17.26 15.30 -14.22
N ILE A 204 17.80 16.50 -13.99
CA ILE A 204 17.92 17.54 -15.01
C ILE A 204 19.03 17.15 -15.99
N THR A 205 18.66 16.84 -17.22
CA THR A 205 19.59 16.34 -18.24
C THR A 205 20.10 17.40 -19.19
N SER A 206 19.37 18.53 -19.32
CA SER A 206 19.80 19.65 -20.14
C SER A 206 19.23 20.95 -19.58
N LEU A 207 20.05 22.00 -19.60
CA LEU A 207 19.67 23.30 -19.11
C LEU A 207 20.20 24.42 -20.03
N LYS A 208 19.30 25.15 -20.69
CA LYS A 208 19.63 26.32 -21.50
C LYS A 208 19.13 27.58 -20.80
N LYS A 209 20.06 28.43 -20.34
CA LYS A 209 19.70 29.72 -19.69
C LYS A 209 19.01 30.65 -20.65
N ALA A 210 17.97 31.34 -20.18
CA ALA A 210 17.39 32.44 -20.91
C ALA A 210 18.46 33.52 -21.18
N ARG A 211 18.49 34.09 -22.40
CA ARG A 211 19.42 35.16 -22.80
C ARG A 211 18.63 36.41 -23.14
N SER A 212 19.30 37.58 -23.06
CA SER A 212 18.75 38.85 -23.56
C SER A 212 18.27 38.68 -25.01
N PHE A 213 17.26 39.47 -25.44
CA PHE A 213 16.61 39.39 -26.75
C PHE A 213 15.58 38.27 -26.94
N GLY A 214 14.77 37.95 -25.91
CA GLY A 214 13.56 37.13 -26.06
C GLY A 214 13.80 35.64 -26.29
N ARG A 215 15.01 35.14 -26.01
CA ARG A 215 15.26 33.69 -26.02
C ARG A 215 14.87 33.09 -24.68
N ASN A 216 13.84 32.26 -24.70
CA ASN A 216 13.40 31.53 -23.53
C ASN A 216 14.47 30.53 -23.06
N GLY A 217 14.54 30.27 -21.73
CA GLY A 217 15.28 29.16 -21.20
C GLY A 217 14.56 27.84 -21.53
N ALA A 218 15.32 26.79 -21.68
CA ALA A 218 14.79 25.44 -21.83
C ALA A 218 15.41 24.52 -20.79
N LEU A 219 14.64 23.55 -20.34
CA LEU A 219 15.05 22.58 -19.35
C LEU A 219 14.47 21.21 -19.72
N ASP A 220 15.34 20.22 -19.82
CA ASP A 220 14.94 18.82 -20.05
C ASP A 220 15.14 18.02 -18.76
N ILE A 221 14.14 17.21 -18.46
CA ILE A 221 14.10 16.36 -17.26
C ILE A 221 13.97 14.90 -17.72
N THR A 222 14.80 14.04 -17.18
CA THR A 222 14.66 12.60 -17.33
C THR A 222 14.13 12.01 -16.03
N PHE A 223 12.98 11.36 -16.08
CA PHE A 223 12.40 10.65 -14.96
C PHE A 223 13.11 9.31 -14.80
N GLU A 224 13.52 8.98 -13.57
CA GLU A 224 14.31 7.76 -13.30
C GLU A 224 13.41 6.62 -12.86
N SER A 225 12.79 6.76 -11.70
CA SER A 225 11.94 5.73 -11.14
C SER A 225 10.73 6.27 -10.40
N VAL A 226 9.67 5.49 -10.45
CA VAL A 226 8.45 5.67 -9.66
C VAL A 226 8.18 4.32 -8.98
N PRO A 227 8.19 4.27 -7.65
CA PRO A 227 7.88 3.01 -6.96
C PRO A 227 6.39 2.69 -7.07
N ALA A 228 6.09 1.44 -7.39
CA ALA A 228 4.75 0.88 -7.32
C ALA A 228 4.36 0.53 -5.88
N ILE A 229 3.09 0.20 -5.67
CA ILE A 229 2.56 -0.19 -4.36
C ILE A 229 3.22 -1.46 -3.80
N ASP A 230 3.77 -2.31 -4.65
CA ASP A 230 4.49 -3.54 -4.31
C ASP A 230 6.02 -3.35 -4.18
N GLY A 231 6.49 -2.10 -4.27
CA GLY A 231 7.91 -1.78 -4.27
C GLY A 231 8.64 -1.99 -5.60
N THR A 232 7.96 -2.44 -6.65
CA THR A 232 8.53 -2.51 -8.00
C THR A 232 8.75 -1.11 -8.54
N GLU A 233 9.88 -0.86 -9.21
CA GLU A 233 10.17 0.45 -9.80
C GLU A 233 9.86 0.50 -11.29
N PHE A 234 9.17 1.57 -11.72
CA PHE A 234 8.95 1.90 -13.12
C PHE A 234 9.88 3.01 -13.56
N THR A 235 10.32 2.92 -14.81
CA THR A 235 10.94 4.07 -15.48
C THR A 235 9.85 4.89 -16.16
N ALA A 236 9.75 6.16 -15.84
CA ALA A 236 8.85 7.10 -16.51
C ALA A 236 9.60 7.92 -17.57
N VAL A 237 8.88 8.43 -18.56
CA VAL A 237 9.42 9.34 -19.59
C VAL A 237 8.49 10.54 -19.71
N GLN A 238 9.06 11.70 -20.02
CA GLN A 238 8.28 12.91 -20.20
C GLN A 238 7.36 12.76 -21.41
N GLY A 239 6.05 12.91 -21.20
CA GLY A 239 5.05 12.88 -22.27
C GLY A 239 5.17 14.11 -23.19
N ASN A 240 4.69 13.98 -24.44
CA ASN A 240 4.73 15.07 -25.41
C ASN A 240 3.92 16.30 -24.95
N GLU A 241 2.81 16.11 -24.27
CA GLU A 241 1.97 17.20 -23.74
C GLU A 241 2.67 18.06 -22.68
N ALA A 242 3.65 17.51 -21.98
CA ALA A 242 4.44 18.23 -20.99
C ALA A 242 5.52 19.13 -21.63
N LYS A 243 5.82 18.96 -22.92
CA LYS A 243 6.81 19.75 -23.65
C LYS A 243 6.23 21.01 -24.28
N GLU A 244 4.90 21.14 -24.34
CA GLU A 244 4.19 22.23 -25.01
C GLU A 244 3.77 23.38 -24.08
N LYS A 245 4.07 23.31 -22.79
CA LYS A 245 3.82 24.38 -21.80
C LYS A 245 5.12 24.99 -21.32
#